data_9a0a77fe7966a45c47b0906dea012c74
#
_entry.id   9a0a77fe7966a45c47b0906dea012c74
#
_cell.length_a   1.000
_cell.length_b   1.000
_cell.length_c   1.000
_cell.angle_alpha   90.00
_cell.angle_beta   90.00
_cell.angle_gamma   90.00
#
_symmetry.space_group_name_H-M   'P 1'
#
loop_
_entity.id
_entity.type
_entity.pdbx_description
1 polymer ?
#
loop_
_entity_poly.entity_id
_entity_poly.type
_entity_poly.pdbx_seq_one_letter_code
_entity_poly.pdbx_strand_id
1 'polypeptide(L)'
;MTKEQYEIAKETITQVNSYFETDCRIKSRKTNIVRPRMYACKIIRELTGMTLQDIADLFGQKHDNVIHSIKVVDNDLEVMPKYKMYYLELRAIVETSDAYLNSGLAKKSIMSDIRQEVYNALMGKDIKELQQILKTIK
;
A
#
# COMPACT_ATOMS: atom_id res chain seq x y z
N MET A 1 8.37 12.69 8.18
CA MET A 1 8.51 11.44 7.36
C MET A 1 9.89 10.85 7.60
N THR A 2 9.98 9.54 7.74
CA THR A 2 11.25 8.84 7.91
C THR A 2 11.92 8.58 6.56
N LYS A 3 13.21 8.24 6.59
CA LYS A 3 13.94 7.87 5.37
C LYS A 3 13.32 6.65 4.68
N GLU A 4 12.93 5.63 5.47
CA GLU A 4 12.28 4.42 4.94
C GLU A 4 10.95 4.75 4.26
N GLN A 5 10.13 5.57 4.89
CA GLN A 5 8.86 6.02 4.31
C GLN A 5 9.08 6.74 2.99
N TYR A 6 10.06 7.63 2.93
CA TYR A 6 10.38 8.38 1.72
C TYR A 6 10.84 7.46 0.59
N GLU A 7 11.72 6.48 0.88
CA GLU A 7 12.20 5.53 -0.14
C GLU A 7 11.07 4.67 -0.69
N ILE A 8 10.15 4.22 0.16
CA ILE A 8 8.98 3.46 -0.28
C ILE A 8 8.06 4.34 -1.12
N ALA A 9 7.85 5.59 -0.72
CA ALA A 9 7.03 6.53 -1.48
C ALA A 9 7.61 6.80 -2.87
N LYS A 10 8.92 7.01 -2.98
CA LYS A 10 9.61 7.17 -4.27
C LYS A 10 9.44 5.94 -5.14
N GLU A 11 9.64 4.76 -4.59
CA GLU A 11 9.45 3.50 -5.32
C GLU A 11 8.01 3.37 -5.81
N THR A 12 7.04 3.69 -4.97
CA THR A 12 5.62 3.66 -5.34
C THR A 12 5.36 4.58 -6.53
N ILE A 13 5.85 5.81 -6.49
CA ILE A 13 5.67 6.77 -7.59
C ILE A 13 6.32 6.25 -8.88
N THR A 14 7.52 5.71 -8.79
CA THR A 14 8.23 5.14 -9.94
C THR A 14 7.43 4.00 -10.56
N GLN A 15 6.92 3.08 -9.76
CA GLN A 15 6.15 1.94 -10.26
C GLN A 15 4.80 2.35 -10.84
N VAL A 16 4.12 3.31 -10.22
CA VAL A 16 2.86 3.85 -10.74
C VAL A 16 3.09 4.54 -12.09
N ASN A 17 4.14 5.35 -12.21
CA ASN A 17 4.47 6.01 -13.46
C ASN A 17 4.78 5.01 -14.58
N SER A 18 5.51 3.96 -14.27
CA SER A 18 5.85 2.90 -15.23
C SER A 18 4.60 2.11 -15.64
N TYR A 19 3.75 1.75 -14.68
CA TYR A 19 2.55 0.94 -14.92
C TYR A 19 1.54 1.64 -15.83
N PHE A 20 1.33 2.94 -15.62
CA PHE A 20 0.38 3.75 -16.39
C PHE A 20 1.04 4.56 -17.52
N GLU A 21 2.34 4.42 -17.70
CA GLU A 21 3.10 5.16 -18.73
C GLU A 21 2.89 6.67 -18.65
N THR A 22 3.01 7.23 -17.44
CA THR A 22 2.77 8.64 -17.17
C THR A 22 3.70 9.15 -16.08
N ASP A 23 3.62 10.45 -15.76
CA ASP A 23 4.25 11.04 -14.58
C ASP A 23 3.15 11.62 -13.69
N CYS A 24 2.80 10.91 -12.64
CA CYS A 24 1.70 11.30 -11.74
C CYS A 24 2.02 12.51 -10.85
N ARG A 25 3.26 13.01 -10.86
CA ARG A 25 3.65 14.22 -10.13
C ARG A 25 3.43 15.50 -10.91
N ILE A 26 3.16 15.43 -12.19
CA ILE A 26 2.88 16.62 -13.03
C ILE A 26 1.58 17.26 -12.55
N LYS A 27 1.58 18.58 -12.42
CA LYS A 27 0.36 19.34 -12.12
C LYS A 27 -0.56 19.31 -13.33
N SER A 28 -1.62 18.50 -13.25
CA SER A 28 -2.59 18.37 -14.32
C SER A 28 -3.90 17.85 -13.73
N ARG A 29 -5.01 18.22 -14.38
CA ARG A 29 -6.34 17.72 -14.07
C ARG A 29 -6.78 16.61 -15.02
N LYS A 30 -5.92 16.20 -15.96
CA LYS A 30 -6.22 15.13 -16.91
C LYS A 30 -6.32 13.78 -16.18
N THR A 31 -7.30 12.98 -16.52
CA THR A 31 -7.57 11.70 -15.87
C THR A 31 -6.37 10.74 -15.93
N ASN A 32 -5.64 10.72 -17.04
CA ASN A 32 -4.48 9.85 -17.20
C ASN A 32 -3.28 10.23 -16.29
N ILE A 33 -3.34 11.35 -15.61
CA ILE A 33 -2.34 11.79 -14.63
C ILE A 33 -2.93 11.76 -13.22
N VAL A 34 -4.16 12.23 -13.08
CA VAL A 34 -4.85 12.32 -11.78
C VAL A 34 -5.14 10.94 -11.19
N ARG A 35 -5.66 10.01 -11.99
CA ARG A 35 -6.00 8.68 -11.49
C ARG A 35 -4.77 7.89 -11.02
N PRO A 36 -3.67 7.82 -11.77
CA PRO A 36 -2.44 7.20 -11.24
C PRO A 36 -1.96 7.84 -9.94
N ARG A 37 -2.05 9.17 -9.81
CA ARG A 37 -1.69 9.88 -8.58
C ARG A 37 -2.56 9.44 -7.40
N MET A 38 -3.84 9.24 -7.62
CA MET A 38 -4.75 8.76 -6.58
C MET A 38 -4.37 7.37 -6.08
N TYR A 39 -4.01 6.45 -6.99
CA TYR A 39 -3.51 5.12 -6.61
C TYR A 39 -2.21 5.23 -5.81
N ALA A 40 -1.29 6.08 -6.26
CA ALA A 40 -0.02 6.28 -5.54
C ALA A 40 -0.27 6.77 -4.12
N CYS A 41 -1.15 7.74 -3.92
CA CYS A 41 -1.50 8.26 -2.60
C CYS A 41 -2.00 7.16 -1.66
N LYS A 42 -2.92 6.32 -2.16
CA LYS A 42 -3.48 5.24 -1.35
C LYS A 42 -2.43 4.20 -0.98
N ILE A 43 -1.63 3.75 -1.94
CA ILE A 43 -0.58 2.76 -1.71
C ILE A 43 0.43 3.29 -0.68
N ILE A 44 0.90 4.51 -0.86
CA ILE A 44 1.85 5.13 0.07
C ILE A 44 1.25 5.19 1.47
N ARG A 45 -0.01 5.61 1.60
CA ARG A 45 -0.67 5.69 2.90
C ARG A 45 -0.75 4.33 3.60
N GLU A 46 -1.12 3.29 2.85
CA GLU A 46 -1.27 1.95 3.41
C GLU A 46 0.06 1.28 3.76
N LEU A 47 1.07 1.43 2.92
CA LEU A 47 2.35 0.75 3.13
C LEU A 47 3.29 1.48 4.10
N THR A 48 3.18 2.79 4.20
CA THR A 48 4.12 3.58 5.03
C THR A 48 3.50 4.13 6.30
N GLY A 49 2.18 4.32 6.33
CA GLY A 49 1.53 5.02 7.43
C GLY A 49 1.87 6.51 7.49
N MET A 50 2.41 7.08 6.41
CA MET A 50 2.72 8.51 6.35
C MET A 50 1.49 9.36 6.63
N THR A 51 1.69 10.53 7.23
CA THR A 51 0.61 11.49 7.44
C THR A 51 0.08 11.98 6.09
N LEU A 52 -1.18 12.37 6.07
CA LEU A 52 -1.79 12.90 4.85
C LEU A 52 -1.08 14.17 4.38
N GLN A 53 -0.58 14.98 5.30
CA GLN A 53 0.18 16.18 4.97
C GLN A 53 1.52 15.83 4.30
N ASP A 54 2.24 14.83 4.80
CA ASP A 54 3.50 14.39 4.20
C ASP A 54 3.28 13.87 2.78
N ILE A 55 2.20 13.11 2.56
CA ILE A 55 1.84 12.64 1.22
C ILE A 55 1.50 13.81 0.31
N ALA A 56 0.72 14.76 0.80
CA ALA A 56 0.36 15.96 0.05
C ALA A 56 1.61 16.74 -0.39
N ASP A 57 2.59 16.87 0.49
CA ASP A 57 3.85 17.56 0.20
C ASP A 57 4.63 16.86 -0.92
N LEU A 58 4.60 15.53 -0.99
CA LEU A 58 5.27 14.77 -2.06
C LEU A 58 4.71 15.11 -3.45
N PHE A 59 3.43 15.41 -3.54
CA PHE A 59 2.75 15.71 -4.80
C PHE A 59 2.48 17.20 -5.00
N GLY A 60 2.93 18.05 -4.10
CA GLY A 60 2.66 19.48 -4.17
C GLY A 60 1.16 19.80 -4.08
N GLN A 61 0.43 19.06 -3.30
CA GLN A 61 -1.02 19.18 -3.14
C GLN A 61 -1.41 19.59 -1.72
N LYS A 62 -2.68 19.94 -1.54
CA LYS A 62 -3.25 20.20 -0.23
C LYS A 62 -3.67 18.87 0.43
N HIS A 63 -3.64 18.83 1.75
CA HIS A 63 -4.08 17.71 2.58
C HIS A 63 -5.46 17.19 2.18
N ASP A 64 -6.43 18.08 1.93
CA ASP A 64 -7.79 17.70 1.56
C ASP A 64 -7.85 16.95 0.22
N ASN A 65 -6.97 17.29 -0.72
CA ASN A 65 -6.89 16.60 -2.01
C ASN A 65 -6.45 15.15 -1.84
N VAL A 66 -5.55 14.88 -0.90
CA VAL A 66 -5.10 13.50 -0.60
C VAL A 66 -6.24 12.69 0.02
N ILE A 67 -6.99 13.27 0.95
CA ILE A 67 -8.17 12.63 1.55
C ILE A 67 -9.17 12.26 0.45
N HIS A 68 -9.47 13.21 -0.43
CA HIS A 68 -10.40 13.01 -1.54
C HIS A 68 -9.91 11.89 -2.46
N SER A 69 -8.63 11.91 -2.82
CA SER A 69 -8.01 10.89 -3.68
C SER A 69 -8.19 9.48 -3.11
N ILE A 70 -7.91 9.30 -1.84
CA ILE A 70 -8.04 8.00 -1.18
C ILE A 70 -9.49 7.53 -1.17
N LYS A 71 -10.43 8.42 -0.88
CA LYS A 71 -11.87 8.10 -0.91
C LYS A 71 -12.35 7.69 -2.30
N VAL A 72 -11.89 8.37 -3.35
CA VAL A 72 -12.24 8.06 -4.73
C VAL A 72 -11.73 6.66 -5.10
N VAL A 73 -10.49 6.35 -4.75
CA VAL A 73 -9.92 5.02 -5.02
C VAL A 73 -10.69 3.95 -4.25
N ASP A 74 -10.96 4.15 -2.97
CA ASP A 74 -11.71 3.21 -2.15
C ASP A 74 -13.08 2.90 -2.79
N ASN A 75 -13.78 3.93 -3.27
CA ASN A 75 -15.06 3.76 -3.95
C ASN A 75 -14.91 2.98 -5.26
N ASP A 76 -13.89 3.33 -6.07
CA ASP A 76 -13.63 2.65 -7.34
C ASP A 76 -13.32 1.16 -7.13
N LEU A 77 -12.59 0.81 -6.07
CA LEU A 77 -12.26 -0.57 -5.74
C LEU A 77 -13.49 -1.40 -5.39
N GLU A 78 -14.51 -0.78 -4.78
CA GLU A 78 -15.75 -1.45 -4.43
C GLU A 78 -16.66 -1.67 -5.64
N VAL A 79 -16.68 -0.70 -6.56
CA VAL A 79 -17.66 -0.66 -7.66
C VAL A 79 -17.15 -1.32 -8.93
N MET A 80 -15.83 -1.24 -9.20
CA MET A 80 -15.24 -1.66 -10.48
C MET A 80 -14.15 -2.72 -10.28
N PRO A 81 -14.43 -3.99 -10.62
CA PRO A 81 -13.42 -5.07 -10.48
C PRO A 81 -12.11 -4.79 -11.21
N LYS A 82 -12.16 -4.12 -12.35
CA LYS A 82 -11.00 -3.72 -13.15
C LYS A 82 -10.02 -2.87 -12.35
N TYR A 83 -10.53 -1.89 -11.60
CA TYR A 83 -9.69 -1.00 -10.80
C TYR A 83 -9.10 -1.72 -9.59
N LYS A 84 -9.83 -2.66 -9.02
CA LYS A 84 -9.32 -3.52 -7.97
C LYS A 84 -8.12 -4.34 -8.44
N MET A 85 -8.19 -4.89 -9.65
CA MET A 85 -7.06 -5.63 -10.25
C MET A 85 -5.83 -4.74 -10.41
N TYR A 86 -5.99 -3.55 -10.97
CA TYR A 86 -4.88 -2.61 -11.13
C TYR A 86 -4.23 -2.26 -9.80
N TYR A 87 -5.04 -1.98 -8.80
CA TYR A 87 -4.57 -1.65 -7.47
C TYR A 87 -3.77 -2.80 -6.84
N LEU A 88 -4.30 -4.01 -6.89
CA LEU A 88 -3.65 -5.18 -6.31
C LEU A 88 -2.33 -5.50 -7.02
N GLU A 89 -2.28 -5.38 -8.34
CA GLU A 89 -1.04 -5.58 -9.10
C GLU A 89 0.02 -4.55 -8.73
N LEU A 90 -0.35 -3.27 -8.70
CA LEU A 90 0.55 -2.19 -8.32
C LEU A 90 1.08 -2.36 -6.91
N ARG A 91 0.19 -2.65 -5.98
CA ARG A 91 0.57 -2.86 -4.59
C ARG A 91 1.54 -4.04 -4.45
N ALA A 92 1.28 -5.14 -5.15
CA ALA A 92 2.17 -6.30 -5.14
C ALA A 92 3.55 -5.96 -5.71
N ILE A 93 3.62 -5.16 -6.77
CA ILE A 93 4.89 -4.72 -7.36
C ILE A 93 5.71 -3.92 -6.33
N VAL A 94 5.07 -2.99 -5.61
CA VAL A 94 5.75 -2.19 -4.59
C VAL A 94 6.16 -3.05 -3.40
N GLU A 95 5.28 -3.94 -2.93
CA GLU A 95 5.56 -4.82 -1.79
C GLU A 95 6.68 -5.83 -2.06
N THR A 96 6.96 -6.14 -3.31
CA THR A 96 8.08 -7.02 -3.69
C THR A 96 9.34 -6.25 -4.08
N SER A 97 9.32 -4.92 -4.01
CA SER A 97 10.49 -4.09 -4.29
C SER A 97 11.51 -4.16 -3.15
N ASP A 98 12.79 -3.95 -3.49
CA ASP A 98 13.85 -3.92 -2.49
C ASP A 98 13.64 -2.81 -1.46
N ALA A 99 13.15 -1.66 -1.89
CA ALA A 99 12.88 -0.53 -1.00
C ALA A 99 11.91 -0.91 0.12
N TYR A 100 10.86 -1.66 -0.20
CA TYR A 100 9.87 -2.11 0.79
C TYR A 100 10.37 -3.30 1.60
N LEU A 101 10.91 -4.34 0.94
CA LEU A 101 11.34 -5.57 1.61
C LEU A 101 12.48 -5.32 2.60
N ASN A 102 13.36 -4.37 2.33
CA ASN A 102 14.48 -4.02 3.21
C ASN A 102 14.08 -3.04 4.31
N SER A 103 12.83 -2.56 4.32
CA SER A 103 12.36 -1.60 5.32
C SER A 103 11.91 -2.30 6.61
N GLY A 104 11.99 -1.59 7.73
CA GLY A 104 11.42 -2.04 8.99
C GLY A 104 9.89 -2.15 8.95
N LEU A 105 9.25 -1.42 8.04
CA LEU A 105 7.79 -1.44 7.85
C LEU A 105 7.33 -2.78 7.30
N ALA A 106 8.06 -3.36 6.32
CA ALA A 106 7.76 -4.69 5.77
C ALA A 106 7.89 -5.76 6.85
N LYS A 107 8.95 -5.69 7.66
CA LYS A 107 9.19 -6.64 8.77
C LYS A 107 8.05 -6.61 9.78
N LYS A 108 7.57 -5.43 10.14
CA LYS A 108 6.41 -5.28 11.05
C LYS A 108 5.13 -5.85 10.46
N SER A 109 4.88 -5.62 9.17
CA SER A 109 3.70 -6.12 8.47
C SER A 109 3.68 -7.64 8.46
N ILE A 110 4.79 -8.27 8.09
CA ILE A 110 4.92 -9.73 8.07
C ILE A 110 4.68 -10.32 9.47
N MET A 111 5.26 -9.74 10.50
CA MET A 111 5.06 -10.21 11.87
C MET A 111 3.63 -10.05 12.34
N SER A 112 2.96 -8.97 11.95
CA SER A 112 1.55 -8.75 12.25
C SER A 112 0.65 -9.82 11.59
N ASP A 113 0.92 -10.14 10.33
CA ASP A 113 0.17 -11.15 9.58
C ASP A 113 0.35 -12.55 10.21
N ILE A 114 1.56 -12.90 10.61
CA ILE A 114 1.83 -14.16 11.30
C ILE A 114 1.07 -14.23 12.63
N ARG A 115 1.05 -13.17 13.41
CA ARG A 115 0.30 -13.10 14.67
C ARG A 115 -1.18 -13.28 14.44
N GLN A 116 -1.72 -12.68 13.40
CA GLN A 116 -3.14 -12.78 13.07
C GLN A 116 -3.50 -14.19 12.64
N GLU A 117 -2.66 -14.85 11.84
CA GLU A 117 -2.87 -16.25 11.44
C GLU A 117 -2.86 -17.19 12.65
N VAL A 118 -1.93 -16.99 13.58
CA VAL A 118 -1.87 -17.78 14.82
C VAL A 118 -3.12 -17.56 15.65
N TYR A 119 -3.56 -16.32 15.81
CA TYR A 119 -4.77 -15.98 16.55
C TYR A 119 -6.01 -16.66 15.95
N ASN A 120 -6.17 -16.56 14.62
CA ASN A 120 -7.30 -17.17 13.93
C ASN A 120 -7.28 -18.70 14.06
N ALA A 121 -6.10 -19.31 14.00
CA ALA A 121 -5.94 -20.76 14.20
C ALA A 121 -6.34 -21.18 15.62
N LEU A 122 -5.95 -20.39 16.65
CA LEU A 122 -6.28 -20.64 18.04
C LEU A 122 -7.78 -20.61 18.29
N MET A 123 -8.50 -19.71 17.61
CA MET A 123 -9.93 -19.52 17.81
C MET A 123 -10.80 -20.56 17.10
N GLY A 124 -10.28 -21.25 16.08
CA GLY A 124 -11.09 -22.15 15.27
C GLY A 124 -10.64 -23.61 15.25
N LYS A 125 -9.62 -23.99 16.02
CA LYS A 125 -9.02 -25.34 15.91
C LYS A 125 -8.84 -26.03 17.26
N ASP A 126 -8.77 -27.37 17.23
CA ASP A 126 -8.51 -28.17 18.42
C ASP A 126 -7.05 -28.12 18.87
N ILE A 127 -6.76 -28.68 20.04
CA ILE A 127 -5.43 -28.63 20.67
C ILE A 127 -4.36 -29.30 19.81
N LYS A 128 -4.69 -30.39 19.11
CA LYS A 128 -3.72 -31.10 18.26
C LYS A 128 -3.30 -30.24 17.07
N GLU A 129 -4.25 -29.61 16.42
CA GLU A 129 -3.99 -28.70 15.29
C GLU A 129 -3.18 -27.48 15.74
N LEU A 130 -3.48 -26.94 16.94
CA LEU A 130 -2.72 -25.84 17.51
C LEU A 130 -1.26 -26.21 17.78
N GLN A 131 -1.00 -27.38 18.32
CA GLN A 131 0.36 -27.85 18.57
C GLN A 131 1.14 -28.01 17.27
N GLN A 132 0.50 -28.52 16.22
CA GLN A 132 1.11 -28.69 14.92
C GLN A 132 1.44 -27.33 14.27
N ILE A 133 0.57 -26.35 14.38
CA ILE A 133 0.80 -25.00 13.88
C ILE A 133 1.98 -24.35 14.61
N LEU A 134 2.04 -24.47 15.94
CA LEU A 134 3.14 -23.94 16.73
C LEU A 134 4.50 -24.57 16.36
N LYS A 135 4.52 -25.86 16.02
CA LYS A 135 5.72 -26.53 15.54
C LYS A 135 6.17 -26.02 14.18
N THR A 136 5.22 -25.67 13.32
CA THR A 136 5.49 -25.16 11.97
C THR A 136 6.04 -23.72 12.00
N ILE A 137 5.63 -22.92 12.97
CA ILE A 137 6.05 -21.53 13.11
C ILE A 137 7.44 -21.38 13.73
N LYS A 138 7.87 -22.36 14.50
CA LYS A 138 9.21 -22.41 15.06
C LYS A 138 10.23 -22.80 13.98
#